data_49a1ff6af6660489d7b46892a8c85577
#
_entry.id   49a1ff6af6660489d7b46892a8c85577
#
_cell.length_a   1.000
_cell.length_b   1.000
_cell.length_c   1.000
_cell.angle_alpha   90.00
_cell.angle_beta   90.00
_cell.angle_gamma   90.00
#
_symmetry.space_group_name_H-M   'P 1'
#
loop_
_entity.id
_entity.type
_entity.pdbx_description
1 polymer ?
#
loop_
_entity_poly.entity_id
_entity_poly.type
_entity_poly.pdbx_seq_one_letter_code
_entity_poly.pdbx_strand_id
1 'polypeptide(L)'
;MERPLDNGESLGAGLKPGDAHYRAYVGPPEDYDLIAAMTFNLLTTLGLRQHHSFLDVGCGSLRIGRLLIPYLNRGKYFGVEPNEWLVKEGIRQELGEALLQIKRPTFFFSDSPDTITQAKVSFDFVLAQSIFSHCGLDLIRNWLSAISSSLAEDGALVATFLPGEEDSPTNGWVYPECVNYKPATMRQVAAEAGLRFEILDWRHPRQTWALFAAPKFDSTWLRNRPLTWNARLEKALAKNKADCVAPAVPPASAKFSHAEGHVYDQDGLRSIHNHEFMDDPAFRKAYERGIRAARDDYRWHWRVHIGLWVAACAARLEGDFVECGVNRGFLASAIMDYLNWDSLGKHFYLLDTFRGLDERFVSSADRASGAVEKNQKSLISGFYVHGIEEVRANFSQWKNVSLIEGSIPETLPQIQAKKIAYLHLDMNCSMPEIAAIQFVWERLIPGALVLLDDYAYYGYFSQKLAMDQFAQEKGINILSLPTGQGLVLKPLVAR
;
A
#
# COMPACT_ATOMS: atom_id res chain seq x y z
N MET A 1 -1.52 -15.30 37.73
CA MET A 1 -2.92 -14.83 37.74
C MET A 1 -3.31 -14.51 36.33
N GLU A 2 -3.88 -15.47 35.61
CA GLU A 2 -4.44 -15.26 34.30
C GLU A 2 -5.63 -14.30 34.45
N ARG A 3 -5.61 -13.17 33.73
CA ARG A 3 -6.80 -12.34 33.56
C ARG A 3 -7.82 -13.20 32.81
N PRO A 4 -9.07 -13.31 33.27
CA PRO A 4 -10.11 -13.84 32.43
C PRO A 4 -10.13 -12.98 31.17
N LEU A 5 -9.96 -13.59 30.01
CA LEU A 5 -10.33 -12.98 28.74
C LEU A 5 -11.80 -12.67 28.87
N ASP A 6 -12.13 -11.40 29.06
CA ASP A 6 -13.50 -10.94 29.22
C ASP A 6 -14.28 -11.32 27.95
N ASN A 7 -15.45 -11.88 28.18
CA ASN A 7 -16.27 -12.49 27.14
C ASN A 7 -16.59 -11.46 26.03
N GLY A 8 -15.80 -11.47 24.93
CA GLY A 8 -16.30 -11.07 23.63
C GLY A 8 -16.57 -9.59 23.37
N GLU A 9 -16.14 -8.65 24.19
CA GLU A 9 -16.08 -7.25 23.81
C GLU A 9 -14.86 -7.03 22.90
N SER A 10 -15.08 -7.12 21.63
CA SER A 10 -14.13 -6.93 20.55
C SER A 10 -13.62 -5.49 20.43
N LEU A 11 -13.19 -4.84 21.53
CA LEU A 11 -12.68 -3.46 21.57
C LEU A 11 -13.54 -2.46 20.76
N GLY A 12 -14.85 -2.74 20.62
CA GLY A 12 -15.79 -1.96 19.83
C GLY A 12 -15.81 -2.30 18.34
N ALA A 13 -15.18 -3.39 17.90
CA ALA A 13 -15.19 -3.78 16.49
C ALA A 13 -16.61 -3.96 15.96
N GLY A 14 -16.88 -3.37 14.79
CA GLY A 14 -18.22 -3.39 14.16
C GLY A 14 -19.19 -2.30 14.66
N LEU A 15 -18.84 -1.51 15.69
CA LEU A 15 -19.60 -0.35 16.12
C LEU A 15 -19.32 0.86 15.22
N LYS A 16 -20.30 1.75 15.10
CA LYS A 16 -20.17 2.99 14.31
C LYS A 16 -19.62 4.14 15.18
N PRO A 17 -18.95 5.14 14.58
CA PRO A 17 -18.61 6.38 15.26
C PRO A 17 -19.83 7.02 15.92
N GLY A 18 -19.72 7.35 17.22
CA GLY A 18 -20.83 7.91 18.01
C GLY A 18 -21.61 6.89 18.82
N ASP A 19 -21.43 5.57 18.60
CA ASP A 19 -22.08 4.55 19.42
C ASP A 19 -21.61 4.62 20.88
N ALA A 20 -22.45 4.16 21.82
CA ALA A 20 -22.25 4.22 23.27
C ALA A 20 -21.17 3.22 23.75
N HIS A 21 -19.96 3.34 23.22
CA HIS A 21 -18.77 2.58 23.58
C HIS A 21 -17.56 3.52 23.59
N TYR A 22 -16.67 3.44 24.58
CA TYR A 22 -15.61 4.42 24.80
C TYR A 22 -14.67 4.62 23.60
N ARG A 23 -14.41 3.59 22.78
CA ARG A 23 -13.62 3.71 21.56
C ARG A 23 -14.47 4.19 20.37
N ALA A 24 -15.68 3.66 20.21
CA ALA A 24 -16.55 4.00 19.09
C ALA A 24 -17.08 5.44 19.20
N TYR A 25 -17.33 5.94 20.41
CA TYR A 25 -17.81 7.31 20.59
C TYR A 25 -16.84 8.37 20.07
N VAL A 26 -15.54 8.11 20.10
CA VAL A 26 -14.51 9.09 19.64
C VAL A 26 -14.01 8.83 18.22
N GLY A 27 -14.70 8.00 17.44
CA GLY A 27 -14.39 7.67 16.05
C GLY A 27 -14.43 6.17 15.77
N PRO A 28 -14.05 5.70 14.55
CA PRO A 28 -13.98 4.28 14.26
C PRO A 28 -13.05 3.54 15.23
N PRO A 29 -13.55 2.48 15.88
CA PRO A 29 -12.77 1.74 16.88
C PRO A 29 -11.47 1.13 16.34
N GLU A 30 -11.48 0.68 15.08
CA GLU A 30 -10.33 0.11 14.38
C GLU A 30 -9.17 1.10 14.21
N ASP A 31 -9.46 2.40 14.17
CA ASP A 31 -8.46 3.45 14.04
C ASP A 31 -7.96 3.99 15.40
N TYR A 32 -8.54 3.55 16.50
CA TYR A 32 -8.29 4.12 17.83
C TYR A 32 -6.81 4.11 18.20
N ASP A 33 -6.16 2.98 18.07
CA ASP A 33 -4.76 2.77 18.41
C ASP A 33 -3.83 3.43 17.37
N LEU A 34 -4.17 3.33 16.09
CA LEU A 34 -3.41 3.93 14.99
C LEU A 34 -3.35 5.45 15.12
N ILE A 35 -4.50 6.09 15.33
CA ILE A 35 -4.59 7.54 15.47
C ILE A 35 -3.84 7.99 16.72
N ALA A 36 -3.94 7.27 17.84
CA ALA A 36 -3.17 7.59 19.05
C ALA A 36 -1.66 7.59 18.78
N ALA A 37 -1.13 6.55 18.14
CA ALA A 37 0.29 6.45 17.81
C ALA A 37 0.75 7.54 16.84
N MET A 38 -0.03 7.82 15.79
CA MET A 38 0.28 8.88 14.82
C MET A 38 0.32 10.25 15.46
N THR A 39 -0.64 10.56 16.33
CA THR A 39 -0.73 11.84 17.06
C THR A 39 0.44 12.00 18.02
N PHE A 40 0.79 10.98 18.78
CA PHE A 40 1.93 11.01 19.68
C PHE A 40 3.24 11.27 18.92
N ASN A 41 3.45 10.55 17.82
CA ASN A 41 4.63 10.74 16.97
C ASN A 41 4.69 12.13 16.36
N LEU A 42 3.56 12.69 15.92
CA LEU A 42 3.49 14.06 15.40
C LEU A 42 3.90 15.07 16.48
N LEU A 43 3.28 15.02 17.65
CA LEU A 43 3.55 15.95 18.75
C LEU A 43 5.02 15.91 19.19
N THR A 44 5.60 14.71 19.34
CA THR A 44 7.02 14.57 19.72
C THR A 44 7.97 15.02 18.62
N THR A 45 7.58 14.85 17.34
CA THR A 45 8.31 15.37 16.20
C THR A 45 8.27 16.90 16.15
N LEU A 46 7.13 17.51 16.52
CA LEU A 46 7.00 18.97 16.63
C LEU A 46 7.71 19.56 17.84
N GLY A 47 8.26 18.74 18.71
CA GLY A 47 9.10 19.20 19.85
C GLY A 47 8.47 19.00 21.21
N LEU A 48 7.29 18.34 21.34
CA LEU A 48 6.74 18.02 22.66
C LEU A 48 7.73 17.20 23.48
N ARG A 49 7.97 17.61 24.72
CA ARG A 49 8.83 16.90 25.69
C ARG A 49 8.10 16.76 27.03
N GLN A 50 8.63 15.88 27.89
CA GLN A 50 8.02 15.49 29.14
C GLN A 50 7.74 16.65 30.11
N HIS A 51 8.50 17.74 30.04
CA HIS A 51 8.39 18.90 30.97
C HIS A 51 7.35 19.93 30.49
N HIS A 52 6.87 19.83 29.23
CA HIS A 52 5.90 20.77 28.68
C HIS A 52 4.53 20.61 29.34
N SER A 53 3.81 21.70 29.49
CA SER A 53 2.40 21.74 29.85
C SER A 53 1.55 21.49 28.60
N PHE A 54 0.73 20.47 28.64
CA PHE A 54 -0.05 19.99 27.50
C PHE A 54 -1.55 20.05 27.79
N LEU A 55 -2.31 20.61 26.84
CA LEU A 55 -3.77 20.65 26.88
C LEU A 55 -4.36 19.78 25.76
N ASP A 56 -5.27 18.89 26.11
CA ASP A 56 -6.02 18.03 25.19
C ASP A 56 -7.49 18.50 25.15
N VAL A 57 -7.87 19.24 24.11
CA VAL A 57 -9.23 19.75 23.89
C VAL A 57 -10.07 18.66 23.23
N GLY A 58 -11.11 18.21 23.90
CA GLY A 58 -11.90 17.04 23.53
C GLY A 58 -11.10 15.76 23.73
N CYS A 59 -10.57 15.58 24.95
CA CYS A 59 -9.71 14.43 25.28
C CYS A 59 -10.45 13.08 25.19
N GLY A 60 -11.77 13.10 25.14
CA GLY A 60 -12.63 11.93 24.93
C GLY A 60 -12.34 10.81 25.92
N SER A 61 -12.25 9.61 25.41
CA SER A 61 -11.89 8.41 26.18
C SER A 61 -10.38 8.27 26.41
N LEU A 62 -9.63 9.36 26.39
CA LEU A 62 -8.18 9.41 26.54
C LEU A 62 -7.42 8.63 25.44
N ARG A 63 -7.95 8.64 24.21
CA ARG A 63 -7.31 7.95 23.08
C ARG A 63 -5.84 8.31 22.95
N ILE A 64 -5.49 9.60 23.01
CA ILE A 64 -4.09 10.06 23.07
C ILE A 64 -3.58 10.19 24.49
N GLY A 65 -4.45 10.49 25.45
CA GLY A 65 -4.12 10.68 26.85
C GLY A 65 -3.41 9.48 27.48
N ARG A 66 -3.78 8.25 27.06
CA ARG A 66 -3.12 7.01 27.52
C ARG A 66 -1.64 6.92 27.13
N LEU A 67 -1.18 7.63 26.12
CA LEU A 67 0.23 7.73 25.72
C LEU A 67 0.90 8.97 26.35
N LEU A 68 0.18 10.09 26.42
CA LEU A 68 0.72 11.35 26.89
C LEU A 68 0.80 11.45 28.42
N ILE A 69 -0.18 10.94 29.16
CA ILE A 69 -0.16 10.98 30.63
C ILE A 69 1.07 10.24 31.21
N PRO A 70 1.40 9.01 30.73
CA PRO A 70 2.65 8.36 31.16
C PRO A 70 3.92 9.11 30.72
N TYR A 71 3.92 9.71 29.53
CA TYR A 71 5.07 10.40 28.96
C TYR A 71 5.41 11.71 29.69
N LEU A 72 4.39 12.53 29.96
CA LEU A 72 4.55 13.85 30.56
C LEU A 72 4.91 13.77 32.05
N ASN A 73 5.59 14.78 32.53
CA ASN A 73 5.86 14.92 33.98
C ASN A 73 4.56 15.12 34.77
N ARG A 74 4.62 14.84 36.06
CA ARG A 74 3.49 14.99 36.98
C ARG A 74 2.84 16.37 36.87
N GLY A 75 1.50 16.42 36.74
CA GLY A 75 0.72 17.64 36.66
C GLY A 75 0.87 18.40 35.33
N LYS A 76 1.40 17.78 34.28
CA LYS A 76 1.65 18.44 33.01
C LYS A 76 0.61 18.09 31.93
N TYR A 77 -0.32 17.18 32.17
CA TYR A 77 -1.43 16.88 31.29
C TYR A 77 -2.72 17.52 31.82
N PHE A 78 -3.42 18.20 30.91
CA PHE A 78 -4.73 18.81 31.15
C PHE A 78 -5.67 18.33 30.03
N GLY A 79 -6.86 17.85 30.37
CA GLY A 79 -7.89 17.39 29.42
C GLY A 79 -9.18 18.18 29.59
N VAL A 80 -9.80 18.57 28.50
CA VAL A 80 -11.15 19.15 28.46
C VAL A 80 -12.09 18.19 27.73
N GLU A 81 -13.17 17.76 28.37
CA GLU A 81 -14.15 16.84 27.79
C GLU A 81 -15.50 17.01 28.51
N PRO A 82 -16.59 17.39 27.83
CA PRO A 82 -17.89 17.53 28.48
C PRO A 82 -18.45 16.18 28.97
N ASN A 83 -18.12 15.07 28.31
CA ASN A 83 -18.64 13.75 28.64
C ASN A 83 -17.76 13.04 29.69
N GLU A 84 -17.99 13.30 30.95
CA GLU A 84 -17.20 12.75 32.05
C GLU A 84 -17.08 11.20 31.99
N TRP A 85 -18.12 10.50 31.52
CA TRP A 85 -18.13 9.05 31.42
C TRP A 85 -17.04 8.52 30.47
N LEU A 86 -16.72 9.25 29.38
CA LEU A 86 -15.65 8.87 28.45
C LEU A 86 -14.28 8.85 29.15
N VAL A 87 -13.99 9.91 29.91
CA VAL A 87 -12.74 10.00 30.67
C VAL A 87 -12.66 8.89 31.70
N LYS A 88 -13.75 8.62 32.43
CA LYS A 88 -13.82 7.53 33.40
C LYS A 88 -13.56 6.15 32.76
N GLU A 89 -14.19 5.87 31.62
CA GLU A 89 -13.96 4.62 30.90
C GLU A 89 -12.52 4.54 30.36
N GLY A 90 -11.98 5.62 29.80
CA GLY A 90 -10.59 5.68 29.35
C GLY A 90 -9.60 5.41 30.48
N ILE A 91 -9.84 5.95 31.67
CA ILE A 91 -9.04 5.65 32.87
C ILE A 91 -9.16 4.18 33.24
N ARG A 92 -10.38 3.66 33.31
CA ARG A 92 -10.64 2.27 33.74
C ARG A 92 -10.02 1.25 32.78
N GLN A 93 -10.15 1.49 31.47
CA GLN A 93 -9.76 0.51 30.44
C GLN A 93 -8.30 0.62 30.01
N GLU A 94 -7.76 1.85 29.93
CA GLU A 94 -6.51 2.09 29.25
C GLU A 94 -5.34 2.52 30.19
N LEU A 95 -5.63 3.14 31.36
CA LEU A 95 -4.61 3.74 32.22
C LEU A 95 -4.51 3.09 33.61
N GLY A 96 -5.63 2.92 34.28
CA GLY A 96 -5.70 2.52 35.69
C GLY A 96 -5.46 3.68 36.70
N GLU A 97 -6.13 3.58 37.82
CA GLU A 97 -6.14 4.62 38.87
C GLU A 97 -4.75 4.90 39.49
N ALA A 98 -3.89 3.89 39.59
CA ALA A 98 -2.55 4.04 40.14
C ALA A 98 -1.69 5.05 39.38
N LEU A 99 -1.83 5.05 38.01
CA LEU A 99 -1.08 5.98 37.19
C LEU A 99 -1.57 7.43 37.35
N LEU A 100 -2.87 7.63 37.59
CA LEU A 100 -3.42 8.96 37.85
C LEU A 100 -2.89 9.53 39.16
N GLN A 101 -2.78 8.72 40.20
CA GLN A 101 -2.20 9.16 41.49
C GLN A 101 -0.74 9.60 41.31
N ILE A 102 0.03 8.91 40.47
CA ILE A 102 1.44 9.23 40.20
C ILE A 102 1.53 10.49 39.33
N LYS A 103 0.79 10.56 38.24
CA LYS A 103 0.93 11.59 37.20
C LYS A 103 0.10 12.84 37.47
N ARG A 104 -1.02 12.73 38.17
CA ARG A 104 -1.94 13.81 38.56
C ARG A 104 -2.36 14.67 37.37
N PRO A 105 -2.97 14.07 36.31
CA PRO A 105 -3.56 14.86 35.27
C PRO A 105 -4.74 15.66 35.80
N THR A 106 -5.05 16.79 35.16
CA THR A 106 -6.22 17.63 35.49
C THR A 106 -7.26 17.49 34.40
N PHE A 107 -8.53 17.27 34.75
CA PHE A 107 -9.63 17.18 33.82
C PHE A 107 -10.68 18.27 34.11
N PHE A 108 -11.17 18.87 33.03
CA PHE A 108 -12.27 19.86 33.07
C PHE A 108 -13.45 19.28 32.30
N PHE A 109 -14.57 19.08 32.95
CA PHE A 109 -15.79 18.55 32.37
C PHE A 109 -16.68 19.69 31.90
N SER A 110 -16.34 20.28 30.74
CA SER A 110 -16.99 21.45 30.17
C SER A 110 -16.82 21.47 28.66
N ASP A 111 -17.78 22.09 27.96
CA ASP A 111 -17.74 22.42 26.55
C ASP A 111 -17.37 23.89 26.26
N SER A 112 -17.20 24.68 27.34
CA SER A 112 -16.86 26.10 27.25
C SER A 112 -15.35 26.34 27.10
N PRO A 113 -14.93 27.14 26.08
CA PRO A 113 -13.55 27.60 25.96
C PRO A 113 -13.01 28.37 27.19
N ASP A 114 -13.90 29.04 27.95
CA ASP A 114 -13.52 29.82 29.15
C ASP A 114 -12.83 28.96 30.22
N THR A 115 -13.10 27.67 30.23
CA THR A 115 -12.47 26.71 31.16
C THR A 115 -10.95 26.71 31.04
N ILE A 116 -10.40 26.93 29.85
CA ILE A 116 -8.96 26.97 29.65
C ILE A 116 -8.34 28.18 30.32
N THR A 117 -8.95 29.35 30.23
CA THR A 117 -8.43 30.58 30.82
C THR A 117 -8.53 30.55 32.36
N GLN A 118 -9.53 29.86 32.91
CA GLN A 118 -9.70 29.63 34.32
C GLN A 118 -8.59 28.75 34.93
N ALA A 119 -7.98 27.88 34.15
CA ALA A 119 -6.91 27.01 34.57
C ALA A 119 -5.66 27.78 35.01
N LYS A 120 -5.48 29.04 34.57
CA LYS A 120 -4.30 29.90 34.87
C LYS A 120 -2.96 29.22 34.60
N VAL A 121 -2.92 28.40 33.54
CA VAL A 121 -1.76 27.68 33.06
C VAL A 121 -1.38 28.19 31.68
N SER A 122 -0.09 28.41 31.45
CA SER A 122 0.45 28.62 30.11
C SER A 122 0.81 27.28 29.50
N PHE A 123 0.26 26.99 28.32
CA PHE A 123 0.44 25.71 27.64
C PHE A 123 1.50 25.81 26.54
N ASP A 124 2.46 24.90 26.56
CA ASP A 124 3.48 24.77 25.51
C ASP A 124 2.90 24.12 24.26
N PHE A 125 2.04 23.11 24.44
CA PHE A 125 1.33 22.44 23.38
C PHE A 125 -0.14 22.24 23.71
N VAL A 126 -0.98 22.47 22.69
CA VAL A 126 -2.42 22.17 22.72
C VAL A 126 -2.76 21.23 21.59
N LEU A 127 -3.63 20.27 21.82
CA LEU A 127 -4.20 19.38 20.81
C LEU A 127 -5.70 19.61 20.70
N ALA A 128 -6.23 19.67 19.47
CA ALA A 128 -7.67 19.63 19.16
C ALA A 128 -7.89 18.64 18.02
N GLN A 129 -7.80 17.35 18.31
CA GLN A 129 -7.92 16.30 17.30
C GLN A 129 -9.39 15.88 17.11
N SER A 130 -9.88 15.97 15.88
CA SER A 130 -11.29 15.68 15.51
C SER A 130 -12.29 16.59 16.25
N ILE A 131 -11.90 17.81 16.55
CA ILE A 131 -12.75 18.82 17.17
C ILE A 131 -13.26 19.81 16.10
N PHE A 132 -12.36 20.42 15.33
CA PHE A 132 -12.75 21.42 14.33
C PHE A 132 -13.53 20.84 13.15
N SER A 133 -13.46 19.51 12.94
CA SER A 133 -14.33 18.81 12.00
C SER A 133 -15.79 18.70 12.43
N HIS A 134 -16.14 19.13 13.65
CA HIS A 134 -17.49 19.07 14.22
C HIS A 134 -17.95 20.42 14.79
N CYS A 135 -17.20 21.49 14.53
CA CYS A 135 -17.48 22.84 15.03
C CYS A 135 -17.86 23.80 13.92
N GLY A 136 -18.88 24.62 14.11
CA GLY A 136 -19.12 25.84 13.34
C GLY A 136 -17.99 26.85 13.51
N LEU A 137 -17.80 27.76 12.54
CA LEU A 137 -16.73 28.78 12.59
C LEU A 137 -16.81 29.70 13.81
N ASP A 138 -18.02 29.96 14.32
CA ASP A 138 -18.23 30.69 15.55
C ASP A 138 -17.53 30.02 16.74
N LEU A 139 -17.73 28.74 16.87
CA LEU A 139 -17.13 27.95 17.96
C LEU A 139 -15.62 27.81 17.78
N ILE A 140 -15.15 27.58 16.54
CA ILE A 140 -13.70 27.54 16.23
C ILE A 140 -13.02 28.86 16.64
N ARG A 141 -13.61 30.02 16.32
CA ARG A 141 -13.08 31.34 16.74
C ARG A 141 -12.97 31.46 18.25
N ASN A 142 -14.02 31.07 18.97
CA ASN A 142 -14.01 31.10 20.43
C ASN A 142 -12.91 30.24 21.03
N TRP A 143 -12.76 28.98 20.55
CA TRP A 143 -11.68 28.09 20.96
C TRP A 143 -10.30 28.65 20.64
N LEU A 144 -10.07 29.16 19.43
CA LEU A 144 -8.79 29.72 19.03
C LEU A 144 -8.43 30.95 19.87
N SER A 145 -9.40 31.82 20.21
CA SER A 145 -9.19 32.98 21.09
C SER A 145 -8.78 32.55 22.50
N ALA A 146 -9.50 31.62 23.12
CA ALA A 146 -9.18 31.12 24.45
C ALA A 146 -7.82 30.38 24.50
N ILE A 147 -7.54 29.56 23.48
CA ILE A 147 -6.27 28.85 23.35
C ILE A 147 -5.12 29.85 23.18
N SER A 148 -5.25 30.82 22.27
CA SER A 148 -4.22 31.84 22.04
C SER A 148 -3.87 32.60 23.31
N SER A 149 -4.88 32.96 24.14
CA SER A 149 -4.69 33.65 25.44
C SER A 149 -3.96 32.79 26.49
N SER A 150 -3.96 31.47 26.31
CA SER A 150 -3.38 30.51 27.26
C SER A 150 -2.13 29.80 26.72
N LEU A 151 -1.73 30.04 25.46
CA LEU A 151 -0.50 29.52 24.90
C LEU A 151 0.73 30.22 25.48
N ALA A 152 1.81 29.49 25.64
CA ALA A 152 3.14 30.07 25.82
C ALA A 152 3.53 30.89 24.58
N GLU A 153 4.43 31.86 24.76
CA GLU A 153 4.89 32.73 23.67
C GLU A 153 5.50 31.97 22.48
N ASP A 154 6.03 30.79 22.76
CA ASP A 154 6.59 29.80 21.81
C ASP A 154 5.77 28.51 21.75
N GLY A 155 4.50 28.57 22.18
CA GLY A 155 3.58 27.43 22.20
C GLY A 155 2.88 27.21 20.84
N ALA A 156 2.25 26.06 20.70
CA ALA A 156 1.52 25.70 19.49
C ALA A 156 0.27 24.85 19.76
N LEU A 157 -0.80 25.12 19.00
CA LEU A 157 -1.94 24.23 18.87
C LEU A 157 -1.75 23.35 17.63
N VAL A 158 -1.94 22.06 17.79
CA VAL A 158 -2.03 21.07 16.71
C VAL A 158 -3.47 20.61 16.62
N ALA A 159 -4.09 20.80 15.47
CA ALA A 159 -5.50 20.43 15.28
C ALA A 159 -5.73 19.71 13.97
N THR A 160 -6.87 19.01 13.87
CA THR A 160 -7.33 18.43 12.60
C THR A 160 -8.62 19.11 12.14
N PHE A 161 -8.78 19.22 10.82
CA PHE A 161 -9.99 19.70 10.17
C PHE A 161 -10.21 18.96 8.86
N LEU A 162 -11.41 19.10 8.27
CA LEU A 162 -11.72 18.58 6.94
C LEU A 162 -11.59 19.72 5.93
N PRO A 163 -10.63 19.66 4.99
CA PRO A 163 -10.53 20.65 3.95
C PRO A 163 -11.66 20.49 2.93
N GLY A 164 -12.17 21.62 2.43
CA GLY A 164 -13.21 21.67 1.41
C GLY A 164 -13.00 22.85 0.47
N GLU A 165 -13.71 22.83 -0.66
CA GLU A 165 -13.74 23.96 -1.60
C GLU A 165 -14.70 25.06 -1.18
N GLU A 166 -15.65 24.73 -0.30
CA GLU A 166 -16.61 25.65 0.31
C GLU A 166 -16.63 25.47 1.82
N ASP A 167 -16.97 26.54 2.54
CA ASP A 167 -17.12 26.51 3.98
C ASP A 167 -18.52 26.02 4.36
N SER A 168 -18.64 25.11 5.30
CA SER A 168 -19.93 24.67 5.82
C SER A 168 -20.64 25.84 6.55
N PRO A 169 -21.89 26.15 6.21
CA PRO A 169 -22.64 27.28 6.81
C PRO A 169 -23.26 26.89 8.15
N THR A 170 -22.46 26.35 9.06
CA THR A 170 -22.94 25.76 10.32
C THR A 170 -22.39 26.55 11.51
N ASN A 171 -23.18 26.65 12.57
CA ASN A 171 -22.80 27.25 13.85
C ASN A 171 -22.88 26.22 14.97
N GLY A 172 -22.08 26.42 16.01
CA GLY A 172 -22.08 25.61 17.20
C GLY A 172 -21.48 24.21 16.99
N TRP A 173 -21.91 23.28 17.80
CA TRP A 173 -21.42 21.87 17.80
C TRP A 173 -22.37 20.98 16.99
N VAL A 174 -21.84 20.15 16.09
CA VAL A 174 -22.65 19.34 15.14
C VAL A 174 -22.40 17.84 15.21
N TYR A 175 -21.52 17.38 16.12
CA TYR A 175 -21.22 15.94 16.27
C TYR A 175 -22.52 15.09 16.41
N PRO A 176 -22.66 13.94 15.75
CA PRO A 176 -21.63 13.20 14.99
C PRO A 176 -21.42 13.67 13.53
N GLU A 177 -22.19 14.63 13.06
CA GLU A 177 -22.03 15.23 11.72
C GLU A 177 -20.66 15.91 11.58
N CYS A 178 -20.21 16.07 10.33
CA CYS A 178 -18.93 16.69 10.01
C CYS A 178 -19.13 17.99 9.21
N VAL A 179 -18.20 18.91 9.40
CA VAL A 179 -18.10 20.18 8.65
C VAL A 179 -16.74 20.28 7.98
N ASN A 180 -16.69 20.95 6.84
CA ASN A 180 -15.47 21.23 6.10
C ASN A 180 -15.26 22.73 5.91
N TYR A 181 -13.98 23.13 5.79
CA TYR A 181 -13.58 24.53 5.64
C TYR A 181 -12.47 24.67 4.62
N LYS A 182 -12.48 25.80 3.90
CA LYS A 182 -11.36 26.20 3.06
C LYS A 182 -10.10 26.39 3.90
N PRO A 183 -8.93 25.94 3.45
CA PRO A 183 -7.66 26.27 4.12
C PRO A 183 -7.43 27.78 4.28
N ALA A 184 -7.94 28.59 3.36
CA ALA A 184 -7.89 30.06 3.45
C ALA A 184 -8.70 30.59 4.62
N THR A 185 -9.89 30.05 4.86
CA THR A 185 -10.76 30.41 6.00
C THR A 185 -10.11 30.03 7.33
N MET A 186 -9.53 28.82 7.42
CA MET A 186 -8.80 28.39 8.61
C MET A 186 -7.59 29.29 8.90
N ARG A 187 -6.88 29.74 7.86
CA ARG A 187 -5.78 30.71 8.00
C ARG A 187 -6.28 32.06 8.48
N GLN A 188 -7.42 32.52 7.99
CA GLN A 188 -8.03 33.78 8.42
C GLN A 188 -8.41 33.74 9.91
N VAL A 189 -9.15 32.73 10.37
CA VAL A 189 -9.56 32.62 11.78
C VAL A 189 -8.37 32.42 12.71
N ALA A 190 -7.31 31.79 12.27
CA ALA A 190 -6.05 31.71 13.01
C ALA A 190 -5.41 33.09 13.17
N ALA A 191 -5.35 33.88 12.10
CA ALA A 191 -4.80 35.25 12.13
C ALA A 191 -5.65 36.19 12.99
N GLU A 192 -6.98 36.06 13.00
CA GLU A 192 -7.89 36.79 13.91
C GLU A 192 -7.56 36.52 15.40
N ALA A 193 -7.08 35.27 15.71
CA ALA A 193 -6.63 34.90 17.05
C ALA A 193 -5.12 35.20 17.31
N GLY A 194 -4.42 35.86 16.36
CA GLY A 194 -2.99 36.17 16.49
C GLY A 194 -2.05 34.98 16.29
N LEU A 195 -2.54 33.90 15.68
CA LEU A 195 -1.79 32.66 15.44
C LEU A 195 -1.39 32.54 13.97
N ARG A 196 -0.23 31.93 13.71
CA ARG A 196 0.20 31.51 12.36
C ARG A 196 -0.40 30.15 12.04
N PHE A 197 -0.85 29.97 10.80
CA PHE A 197 -1.45 28.73 10.33
C PHE A 197 -0.58 28.04 9.27
N GLU A 198 -0.27 26.76 9.48
CA GLU A 198 0.45 25.92 8.54
C GLU A 198 -0.23 24.56 8.44
N ILE A 199 -0.44 24.05 7.21
CA ILE A 199 -0.88 22.66 7.00
C ILE A 199 0.35 21.78 7.16
N LEU A 200 0.22 20.70 7.93
CA LEU A 200 1.28 19.76 8.19
C LEU A 200 1.24 18.60 7.20
N ASP A 201 2.40 18.28 6.62
CA ASP A 201 2.60 17.06 5.81
C ASP A 201 2.70 15.84 6.76
N TRP A 202 1.58 15.50 7.38
CA TRP A 202 1.44 14.34 8.27
C TRP A 202 0.15 13.61 7.93
N ARG A 203 0.22 12.30 7.68
CA ARG A 203 -0.95 11.52 7.27
C ARG A 203 -1.97 11.40 8.39
N HIS A 204 -3.23 11.46 8.03
CA HIS A 204 -4.38 11.11 8.85
C HIS A 204 -5.37 10.32 7.98
N PRO A 205 -6.03 9.28 8.47
CA PRO A 205 -6.94 8.46 7.66
C PRO A 205 -8.04 9.25 6.97
N ARG A 206 -8.54 10.34 7.58
CA ARG A 206 -9.72 11.07 7.10
C ARG A 206 -9.62 12.59 7.15
N GLN A 207 -8.68 13.18 7.88
CA GLN A 207 -8.60 14.61 8.15
C GLN A 207 -7.22 15.18 7.78
N THR A 208 -7.09 16.48 7.83
CA THR A 208 -5.83 17.18 7.58
C THR A 208 -5.33 17.81 8.87
N TRP A 209 -4.05 17.59 9.16
CA TRP A 209 -3.37 18.21 10.28
C TRP A 209 -2.98 19.65 10.00
N ALA A 210 -3.20 20.52 10.96
CA ALA A 210 -2.78 21.90 10.92
C ALA A 210 -2.09 22.32 12.22
N LEU A 211 -1.11 23.18 12.08
CA LEU A 211 -0.39 23.85 13.16
C LEU A 211 -0.90 25.29 13.24
N PHE A 212 -1.31 25.70 14.44
CA PHE A 212 -1.63 27.07 14.81
C PHE A 212 -0.57 27.52 15.82
N ALA A 213 0.40 28.26 15.38
CA ALA A 213 1.61 28.57 16.16
C ALA A 213 1.58 29.98 16.71
N ALA A 214 1.99 30.14 17.99
CA ALA A 214 2.28 31.46 18.56
C ALA A 214 3.42 32.15 17.77
N PRO A 215 3.53 33.48 17.82
CA PRO A 215 4.51 34.23 16.99
C PRO A 215 5.96 33.78 17.16
N LYS A 216 6.36 33.36 18.37
CA LYS A 216 7.75 32.94 18.68
C LYS A 216 7.98 31.44 18.48
N PHE A 217 6.97 30.62 18.19
CA PHE A 217 7.17 29.22 17.89
C PHE A 217 8.04 29.07 16.63
N ASP A 218 9.15 28.36 16.74
CA ASP A 218 10.02 28.13 15.57
C ASP A 218 9.47 26.96 14.71
N SER A 219 8.82 27.30 13.60
CA SER A 219 8.38 26.35 12.59
C SER A 219 9.25 26.41 11.32
N THR A 220 10.34 27.17 11.30
CA THR A 220 11.18 27.34 10.09
C THR A 220 11.78 26.03 9.62
N TRP A 221 12.10 25.13 10.52
CA TRP A 221 12.62 23.80 10.24
C TRP A 221 11.62 22.86 9.54
N LEU A 222 10.30 23.11 9.66
CA LEU A 222 9.26 22.33 8.96
C LEU A 222 9.40 22.46 7.44
N ARG A 223 9.82 23.65 6.95
CA ARG A 223 10.02 23.91 5.51
C ARG A 223 11.18 23.12 4.92
N ASN A 224 12.14 22.73 5.76
CA ASN A 224 13.39 22.07 5.35
C ASN A 224 13.44 20.59 5.73
N ARG A 225 12.50 20.11 6.54
CA ARG A 225 12.43 18.73 7.01
C ARG A 225 11.04 18.17 6.76
N PRO A 226 10.86 17.34 5.73
CA PRO A 226 9.59 16.66 5.52
C PRO A 226 9.25 15.81 6.76
N LEU A 227 8.01 15.94 7.23
CA LEU A 227 7.54 15.25 8.44
C LEU A 227 7.27 13.77 8.18
N THR A 228 6.79 13.43 6.98
CA THR A 228 6.46 12.05 6.64
C THR A 228 7.67 11.26 6.18
N TRP A 229 7.63 9.95 6.37
CA TRP A 229 8.66 9.04 5.87
C TRP A 229 8.84 9.12 4.35
N ASN A 230 7.72 9.19 3.62
CA ASN A 230 7.76 9.28 2.15
C ASN A 230 8.45 10.58 1.69
N ALA A 231 8.09 11.72 2.28
CA ALA A 231 8.72 13.00 1.96
C ALA A 231 10.21 13.02 2.34
N ARG A 232 10.61 12.33 3.43
CA ARG A 232 12.04 12.15 3.79
C ARG A 232 12.76 11.29 2.77
N LEU A 233 12.11 10.22 2.31
CA LEU A 233 12.64 9.33 1.28
C LEU A 233 12.79 10.06 -0.04
N GLU A 234 11.77 10.80 -0.49
CA GLU A 234 11.83 11.61 -1.71
C GLU A 234 12.95 12.66 -1.67
N LYS A 235 13.13 13.31 -0.51
CA LYS A 235 14.23 14.26 -0.32
C LYS A 235 15.61 13.59 -0.36
N ALA A 236 15.74 12.41 0.23
CA ALA A 236 16.97 11.61 0.15
C ALA A 236 17.27 11.18 -1.29
N LEU A 237 16.25 10.71 -2.01
CA LEU A 237 16.37 10.34 -3.43
C LEU A 237 16.68 11.54 -4.33
N ALA A 238 16.08 12.71 -4.06
CA ALA A 238 16.38 13.94 -4.80
C ALA A 238 17.81 14.43 -4.54
N LYS A 239 18.30 14.31 -3.31
CA LYS A 239 19.70 14.62 -2.97
C LYS A 239 20.67 13.70 -3.71
N ASN A 240 20.40 12.40 -3.70
CA ASN A 240 21.20 11.43 -4.43
C ASN A 240 21.20 11.68 -5.95
N LYS A 241 20.08 12.15 -6.53
CA LYS A 241 20.04 12.59 -7.94
C LYS A 241 20.85 13.87 -8.21
N ALA A 242 20.91 14.80 -7.27
CA ALA A 242 21.68 16.04 -7.42
C ALA A 242 23.20 15.81 -7.25
N ASP A 243 23.59 14.84 -6.45
CA ASP A 243 24.98 14.44 -6.24
C ASP A 243 25.51 13.50 -7.36
N CYS A 244 24.61 12.96 -8.20
CA CYS A 244 24.94 12.21 -9.40
C CYS A 244 25.17 13.15 -10.60
N VAL A 245 26.26 13.87 -10.62
CA VAL A 245 26.92 14.27 -11.87
C VAL A 245 27.45 12.97 -12.50
N ALA A 246 26.96 12.65 -13.70
CA ALA A 246 27.27 11.40 -14.38
C ALA A 246 28.78 11.13 -14.36
N PRO A 247 29.28 10.06 -13.75
CA PRO A 247 30.66 9.69 -13.87
C PRO A 247 30.92 9.21 -15.29
N ALA A 248 32.04 9.63 -15.86
CA ALA A 248 32.56 9.07 -17.09
C ALA A 248 32.63 7.53 -16.98
N VAL A 249 32.23 6.84 -18.05
CA VAL A 249 32.20 5.35 -18.13
C VAL A 249 33.50 4.76 -17.52
N PRO A 250 33.42 3.97 -16.45
CA PRO A 250 34.61 3.35 -15.88
C PRO A 250 35.12 2.22 -16.79
N PRO A 251 36.43 2.00 -16.86
CA PRO A 251 36.98 0.86 -17.59
C PRO A 251 36.58 -0.46 -16.93
N ALA A 252 36.44 -1.51 -17.72
CA ALA A 252 35.89 -2.85 -17.43
C ALA A 252 36.59 -3.67 -16.32
N SER A 253 37.09 -3.05 -15.26
CA SER A 253 37.77 -3.73 -14.14
C SER A 253 37.48 -3.15 -12.75
N ALA A 254 36.36 -2.42 -12.56
CA ALA A 254 36.02 -1.88 -11.24
C ALA A 254 35.46 -3.00 -10.35
N LYS A 255 36.16 -3.31 -9.27
CA LYS A 255 35.70 -4.19 -8.18
C LYS A 255 34.46 -3.60 -7.54
N PHE A 256 33.43 -4.44 -7.34
CA PHE A 256 32.18 -4.11 -6.67
C PHE A 256 32.44 -3.36 -5.35
N SER A 257 32.12 -2.09 -5.28
CA SER A 257 31.92 -1.39 -4.01
C SER A 257 30.42 -1.39 -3.72
N HIS A 258 30.03 -1.95 -2.57
CA HIS A 258 28.67 -1.88 -2.04
C HIS A 258 28.36 -0.43 -1.58
N ALA A 259 28.43 0.52 -2.49
CA ALA A 259 28.06 1.91 -2.23
C ALA A 259 26.59 2.09 -2.54
N GLU A 260 25.79 2.22 -1.48
CA GLU A 260 24.43 2.77 -1.44
C GLU A 260 23.50 2.24 -2.54
N GLY A 261 22.89 1.07 -2.27
CA GLY A 261 22.10 0.31 -3.21
C GLY A 261 20.90 1.07 -3.78
N HIS A 262 20.84 1.10 -5.10
CA HIS A 262 19.57 1.37 -5.78
C HIS A 262 18.55 0.32 -5.34
N VAL A 263 17.48 0.77 -4.69
CA VAL A 263 16.38 -0.11 -4.29
C VAL A 263 15.53 -0.38 -5.52
N TYR A 264 15.44 -1.63 -5.94
CA TYR A 264 14.38 -2.07 -6.85
C TYR A 264 13.07 -2.10 -6.07
N ASP A 265 12.02 -1.44 -6.56
CA ASP A 265 10.70 -1.38 -5.92
C ASP A 265 9.63 -1.31 -7.02
N GLN A 266 9.35 -2.46 -7.65
CA GLN A 266 8.42 -2.61 -8.75
C GLN A 266 7.68 -3.95 -8.63
N ASP A 267 6.47 -4.04 -9.15
CA ASP A 267 5.67 -5.27 -9.25
C ASP A 267 5.55 -6.03 -7.92
N GLY A 268 5.37 -5.29 -6.81
CA GLY A 268 5.25 -5.88 -5.47
C GLY A 268 6.56 -6.43 -4.89
N LEU A 269 7.67 -6.42 -5.64
CA LEU A 269 8.99 -6.84 -5.19
C LEU A 269 9.84 -5.63 -4.81
N ARG A 270 10.27 -5.60 -3.54
CA ARG A 270 11.26 -4.64 -3.08
C ARG A 270 12.55 -5.33 -2.70
N SER A 271 13.67 -4.93 -3.32
CA SER A 271 14.97 -5.54 -3.08
C SER A 271 16.10 -4.52 -3.14
N ILE A 272 17.10 -4.69 -2.27
CA ILE A 272 18.38 -3.98 -2.31
C ILE A 272 19.47 -4.81 -3.02
N HIS A 273 19.11 -6.02 -3.47
CA HIS A 273 20.06 -6.89 -4.13
C HIS A 273 20.35 -6.42 -5.56
N ASN A 274 21.46 -6.90 -6.09
CA ASN A 274 21.91 -6.56 -7.43
C ASN A 274 20.83 -6.89 -8.49
N HIS A 275 20.57 -5.95 -9.37
CA HIS A 275 19.64 -6.05 -10.49
C HIS A 275 20.28 -5.52 -11.80
N GLU A 276 21.60 -5.65 -11.93
CA GLU A 276 22.37 -5.22 -13.10
C GLU A 276 21.96 -5.92 -14.41
N PHE A 277 21.20 -7.02 -14.34
CA PHE A 277 20.61 -7.63 -15.53
C PHE A 277 19.75 -6.63 -16.32
N MET A 278 19.20 -5.60 -15.66
CA MET A 278 18.45 -4.52 -16.31
C MET A 278 19.34 -3.65 -17.23
N ASP A 279 20.63 -3.68 -17.00
CA ASP A 279 21.62 -2.97 -17.80
C ASP A 279 22.20 -3.82 -18.95
N ASP A 280 21.93 -5.13 -18.95
CA ASP A 280 22.32 -6.03 -20.03
C ASP A 280 21.65 -5.62 -21.34
N PRO A 281 22.43 -5.37 -22.43
CA PRO A 281 21.86 -4.96 -23.71
C PRO A 281 20.88 -5.97 -24.32
N ALA A 282 21.11 -7.28 -24.12
CA ALA A 282 20.21 -8.31 -24.62
C ALA A 282 18.88 -8.31 -23.85
N PHE A 283 18.95 -8.16 -22.52
CA PHE A 283 17.75 -7.99 -21.69
C PHE A 283 16.97 -6.75 -22.09
N ARG A 284 17.63 -5.58 -22.17
CA ARG A 284 16.98 -4.32 -22.55
C ARG A 284 16.25 -4.43 -23.88
N LYS A 285 16.91 -4.97 -24.90
CA LYS A 285 16.32 -5.16 -26.22
C LYS A 285 15.07 -6.03 -26.18
N ALA A 286 15.13 -7.16 -25.45
CA ALA A 286 14.01 -8.06 -25.28
C ALA A 286 12.87 -7.42 -24.48
N TYR A 287 13.18 -6.71 -23.40
CA TYR A 287 12.20 -6.01 -22.59
C TYR A 287 11.48 -4.90 -23.38
N GLU A 288 12.24 -4.10 -24.13
CA GLU A 288 11.68 -3.09 -25.04
C GLU A 288 10.78 -3.73 -26.13
N ARG A 289 11.11 -4.95 -26.56
CA ARG A 289 10.23 -5.70 -27.48
C ARG A 289 8.90 -6.03 -26.81
N GLY A 290 8.91 -6.42 -25.54
CA GLY A 290 7.71 -6.64 -24.73
C GLY A 290 6.88 -5.35 -24.58
N ILE A 291 7.51 -4.23 -24.22
CA ILE A 291 6.86 -2.91 -24.13
C ILE A 291 6.17 -2.55 -25.46
N ARG A 292 6.85 -2.75 -26.59
CA ARG A 292 6.25 -2.47 -27.92
C ARG A 292 5.02 -3.33 -28.20
N ALA A 293 5.03 -4.61 -27.79
CA ALA A 293 3.88 -5.50 -27.96
C ALA A 293 2.71 -5.07 -27.07
N ALA A 294 2.98 -4.78 -25.80
CA ALA A 294 1.97 -4.37 -24.84
C ALA A 294 1.51 -2.92 -24.99
N ARG A 295 2.33 -2.06 -25.63
CA ARG A 295 2.17 -0.59 -25.70
C ARG A 295 2.23 0.10 -24.37
N ASP A 296 2.79 -0.58 -23.36
CA ASP A 296 2.93 -0.06 -22.01
C ASP A 296 4.13 -0.72 -21.29
N ASP A 297 4.77 0.01 -20.37
CA ASP A 297 5.80 -0.52 -19.51
C ASP A 297 5.19 -0.92 -18.16
N TYR A 298 4.91 -2.19 -18.01
CA TYR A 298 4.37 -2.76 -16.78
C TYR A 298 5.37 -2.81 -15.63
N ARG A 299 6.64 -2.46 -15.88
CA ARG A 299 7.74 -2.51 -14.91
C ARG A 299 7.99 -3.90 -14.32
N TRP A 300 7.77 -4.92 -15.11
CA TRP A 300 7.91 -6.33 -14.76
C TRP A 300 9.34 -6.88 -14.97
N HIS A 301 10.36 -6.09 -14.67
CA HIS A 301 11.74 -6.43 -15.00
C HIS A 301 12.19 -7.78 -14.44
N TRP A 302 11.98 -8.04 -13.13
CA TRP A 302 12.34 -9.33 -12.54
C TRP A 302 11.49 -10.48 -13.07
N ARG A 303 10.20 -10.29 -13.28
CA ARG A 303 9.29 -11.30 -13.85
C ARG A 303 9.75 -11.69 -15.26
N VAL A 304 10.06 -10.71 -16.10
CA VAL A 304 10.58 -10.93 -17.46
C VAL A 304 11.98 -11.55 -17.42
N HIS A 305 12.87 -11.11 -16.53
CA HIS A 305 14.21 -11.69 -16.37
C HIS A 305 14.13 -13.20 -16.06
N ILE A 306 13.26 -13.59 -15.14
CA ILE A 306 12.99 -14.99 -14.82
C ILE A 306 12.45 -15.73 -16.04
N GLY A 307 11.44 -15.16 -16.74
CA GLY A 307 10.86 -15.74 -17.94
C GLY A 307 11.89 -15.97 -19.06
N LEU A 308 12.75 -14.99 -19.31
CA LEU A 308 13.84 -15.11 -20.29
C LEU A 308 14.87 -16.19 -19.88
N TRP A 309 15.23 -16.26 -18.60
CA TRP A 309 16.14 -17.29 -18.10
C TRP A 309 15.55 -18.69 -18.26
N VAL A 310 14.28 -18.88 -17.86
CA VAL A 310 13.56 -20.15 -17.98
C VAL A 310 13.47 -20.58 -19.45
N ALA A 311 13.10 -19.65 -20.34
CA ALA A 311 13.01 -19.89 -21.76
C ALA A 311 14.38 -20.25 -22.38
N ALA A 312 15.46 -19.56 -21.98
CA ALA A 312 16.82 -19.84 -22.44
C ALA A 312 17.32 -21.23 -22.00
N CYS A 313 16.98 -21.65 -20.79
CA CYS A 313 17.26 -23.01 -20.33
C CYS A 313 16.48 -24.06 -21.14
N ALA A 314 15.17 -23.83 -21.33
CA ALA A 314 14.31 -24.72 -22.11
C ALA A 314 14.68 -24.79 -23.61
N ALA A 315 15.21 -23.71 -24.17
CA ALA A 315 15.65 -23.68 -25.58
C ALA A 315 16.77 -24.68 -25.90
N ARG A 316 17.53 -25.09 -24.89
CA ARG A 316 18.60 -26.11 -25.02
C ARG A 316 18.07 -27.53 -25.04
N LEU A 317 16.82 -27.74 -24.68
CA LEU A 317 16.17 -29.06 -24.66
C LEU A 317 15.46 -29.29 -25.99
N GLU A 318 15.19 -30.55 -26.32
CA GLU A 318 14.32 -30.93 -27.45
C GLU A 318 12.86 -30.54 -27.13
N GLY A 319 12.10 -30.09 -28.11
CA GLY A 319 10.67 -29.81 -27.94
C GLY A 319 10.30 -28.34 -28.13
N ASP A 320 9.00 -28.14 -28.24
CA ASP A 320 8.36 -26.85 -28.52
C ASP A 320 8.01 -26.09 -27.26
N PHE A 321 7.53 -24.86 -27.44
CA PHE A 321 7.12 -23.96 -26.39
C PHE A 321 5.61 -23.76 -26.42
N VAL A 322 5.00 -23.61 -25.25
CA VAL A 322 3.58 -23.33 -25.06
C VAL A 322 3.42 -22.22 -24.04
N GLU A 323 2.58 -21.24 -24.35
CA GLU A 323 2.11 -20.22 -23.43
C GLU A 323 0.59 -20.17 -23.46
N CYS A 324 -0.03 -20.22 -22.28
CA CYS A 324 -1.46 -20.13 -22.08
C CYS A 324 -1.77 -18.86 -21.27
N GLY A 325 -2.46 -17.91 -21.87
CA GLY A 325 -2.60 -16.55 -21.40
C GLY A 325 -1.50 -15.65 -21.97
N VAL A 326 -1.79 -15.00 -23.07
CA VAL A 326 -0.80 -14.27 -23.89
C VAL A 326 -1.03 -12.77 -23.82
N ASN A 327 -2.31 -12.37 -23.70
CA ASN A 327 -2.75 -10.98 -23.81
C ASN A 327 -2.16 -10.34 -25.10
N ARG A 328 -1.41 -9.24 -24.99
CA ARG A 328 -0.72 -8.59 -26.13
C ARG A 328 0.62 -9.26 -26.49
N GLY A 329 1.08 -10.22 -25.70
CA GLY A 329 2.31 -10.97 -25.94
C GLY A 329 3.58 -10.29 -25.42
N PHE A 330 3.52 -9.63 -24.27
CA PHE A 330 4.70 -9.00 -23.64
C PHE A 330 5.82 -10.03 -23.48
N LEU A 331 5.57 -11.08 -22.68
CA LEU A 331 6.60 -12.07 -22.35
C LEU A 331 6.97 -12.93 -23.55
N ALA A 332 5.99 -13.46 -24.30
CA ALA A 332 6.26 -14.29 -25.47
C ALA A 332 7.11 -13.56 -26.52
N SER A 333 6.79 -12.29 -26.83
CA SER A 333 7.57 -11.51 -27.81
C SER A 333 8.98 -11.16 -27.30
N ALA A 334 9.12 -10.90 -26.01
CA ALA A 334 10.44 -10.69 -25.37
C ALA A 334 11.29 -11.96 -25.46
N ILE A 335 10.73 -13.13 -25.16
CA ILE A 335 11.39 -14.44 -25.29
C ILE A 335 11.85 -14.69 -26.72
N MET A 336 10.96 -14.46 -27.70
CA MET A 336 11.27 -14.73 -29.11
C MET A 336 12.37 -13.81 -29.64
N ASP A 337 12.40 -12.52 -29.24
CA ASP A 337 13.48 -11.59 -29.59
C ASP A 337 14.79 -11.98 -28.91
N TYR A 338 14.74 -12.29 -27.60
CA TYR A 338 15.91 -12.66 -26.80
C TYR A 338 16.62 -13.91 -27.35
N LEU A 339 15.84 -14.91 -27.77
CA LEU A 339 16.36 -16.21 -28.22
C LEU A 339 16.67 -16.24 -29.72
N ASN A 340 16.44 -15.17 -30.49
CA ASN A 340 16.51 -15.21 -31.95
C ASN A 340 15.69 -16.38 -32.50
N TRP A 341 14.38 -16.37 -32.19
CA TRP A 341 13.46 -17.50 -32.25
C TRP A 341 13.56 -18.38 -33.51
N ASP A 342 13.51 -17.75 -34.69
CA ASP A 342 13.49 -18.51 -35.97
C ASP A 342 14.75 -19.33 -36.21
N SER A 343 15.86 -19.06 -35.48
CA SER A 343 17.10 -19.84 -35.55
C SER A 343 17.07 -21.14 -34.74
N LEU A 344 16.10 -21.31 -33.83
CA LEU A 344 16.02 -22.46 -32.93
C LEU A 344 15.39 -23.70 -33.57
N GLY A 345 14.62 -23.53 -34.67
CA GLY A 345 13.87 -24.63 -35.27
C GLY A 345 12.75 -25.20 -34.38
N LYS A 346 12.30 -24.45 -33.40
CA LYS A 346 11.21 -24.78 -32.46
C LYS A 346 9.94 -24.06 -32.85
N HIS A 347 8.78 -24.56 -32.40
CA HIS A 347 7.49 -23.92 -32.58
C HIS A 347 6.98 -23.35 -31.25
N PHE A 348 6.35 -22.16 -31.27
CA PHE A 348 5.71 -21.54 -30.09
C PHE A 348 4.20 -21.51 -30.26
N TYR A 349 3.47 -22.21 -29.41
CA TYR A 349 2.01 -22.21 -29.36
C TYR A 349 1.56 -21.18 -28.31
N LEU A 350 0.80 -20.18 -28.76
CA LEU A 350 0.32 -19.06 -27.96
C LEU A 350 -1.21 -19.11 -27.89
N LEU A 351 -1.75 -19.50 -26.73
CA LEU A 351 -3.18 -19.72 -26.54
C LEU A 351 -3.77 -18.62 -25.66
N ASP A 352 -4.84 -17.98 -26.10
CA ASP A 352 -5.57 -16.97 -25.33
C ASP A 352 -6.99 -16.82 -25.89
N THR A 353 -7.92 -16.34 -25.10
CA THR A 353 -9.23 -15.90 -25.56
C THR A 353 -9.13 -14.61 -26.39
N PHE A 354 -8.08 -13.79 -26.14
CA PHE A 354 -7.89 -12.42 -26.62
C PHE A 354 -9.08 -11.50 -26.35
N ARG A 355 -9.82 -11.78 -25.27
CA ARG A 355 -10.99 -11.02 -24.81
C ARG A 355 -11.23 -11.12 -23.31
N GLY A 356 -10.19 -11.47 -22.54
CA GLY A 356 -10.26 -11.68 -21.08
C GLY A 356 -10.80 -13.06 -20.69
N LEU A 357 -11.27 -13.20 -19.46
CA LEU A 357 -11.72 -14.49 -18.92
C LEU A 357 -12.99 -15.01 -19.59
N ASP A 358 -13.04 -16.32 -19.84
CA ASP A 358 -14.29 -17.01 -20.15
C ASP A 358 -14.98 -17.45 -18.85
N GLU A 359 -16.07 -16.81 -18.53
CA GLU A 359 -16.78 -17.04 -17.25
C GLU A 359 -17.30 -18.48 -17.08
N ARG A 360 -17.40 -19.26 -18.14
CA ARG A 360 -17.78 -20.69 -18.08
C ARG A 360 -16.75 -21.51 -17.30
N PHE A 361 -15.50 -21.07 -17.29
CA PHE A 361 -14.37 -21.76 -16.67
C PHE A 361 -13.82 -21.04 -15.42
N VAL A 362 -14.55 -20.06 -14.89
CA VAL A 362 -14.22 -19.39 -13.63
C VAL A 362 -14.82 -20.17 -12.46
N SER A 363 -13.97 -20.72 -11.58
CA SER A 363 -14.40 -21.46 -10.41
C SER A 363 -15.15 -20.58 -9.40
N SER A 364 -15.91 -21.20 -8.49
CA SER A 364 -16.55 -20.46 -7.38
C SER A 364 -15.52 -19.75 -6.48
N ALA A 365 -14.34 -20.34 -6.28
CA ALA A 365 -13.27 -19.75 -5.51
C ALA A 365 -12.65 -18.54 -6.22
N ASP A 366 -12.43 -18.62 -7.56
CA ASP A 366 -11.95 -17.49 -8.35
C ASP A 366 -12.96 -16.33 -8.37
N ARG A 367 -14.27 -16.64 -8.48
CA ARG A 367 -15.34 -15.62 -8.37
C ARG A 367 -15.34 -14.94 -7.01
N ALA A 368 -15.23 -15.73 -5.93
CA ALA A 368 -15.19 -15.20 -4.57
C ALA A 368 -13.94 -14.31 -4.32
N SER A 369 -12.84 -14.57 -5.03
CA SER A 369 -11.62 -13.72 -4.97
C SER A 369 -11.69 -12.46 -5.85
N GLY A 370 -12.80 -12.23 -6.57
CA GLY A 370 -13.01 -11.06 -7.41
C GLY A 370 -12.37 -11.16 -8.81
N ALA A 371 -12.14 -12.37 -9.33
CA ALA A 371 -11.53 -12.57 -10.66
C ALA A 371 -12.35 -11.94 -11.78
N VAL A 372 -13.68 -12.02 -11.72
CA VAL A 372 -14.58 -11.46 -12.74
C VAL A 372 -14.53 -9.93 -12.73
N GLU A 373 -14.57 -9.30 -11.57
CA GLU A 373 -14.49 -7.85 -11.40
C GLU A 373 -13.12 -7.31 -11.83
N LYS A 374 -12.03 -8.02 -11.52
CA LYS A 374 -10.68 -7.68 -12.01
C LYS A 374 -10.62 -7.76 -13.52
N ASN A 375 -11.17 -8.83 -14.12
CA ASN A 375 -11.23 -9.01 -15.58
C ASN A 375 -11.97 -7.85 -16.26
N GLN A 376 -13.14 -7.46 -15.75
CA GLN A 376 -13.92 -6.34 -16.29
C GLN A 376 -13.14 -5.02 -16.23
N LYS A 377 -12.48 -4.74 -15.11
CA LYS A 377 -11.63 -3.56 -14.97
C LYS A 377 -10.48 -3.55 -15.96
N SER A 378 -9.82 -4.70 -16.16
CA SER A 378 -8.71 -4.85 -17.11
C SER A 378 -9.13 -4.68 -18.57
N LEU A 379 -10.34 -5.13 -18.93
CA LEU A 379 -10.93 -4.89 -20.25
C LEU A 379 -11.26 -3.40 -20.45
N ILE A 380 -11.91 -2.76 -19.46
CA ILE A 380 -12.29 -1.34 -19.55
C ILE A 380 -11.04 -0.44 -19.62
N SER A 381 -10.00 -0.74 -18.86
CA SER A 381 -8.74 0.03 -18.86
C SER A 381 -7.91 -0.18 -20.14
N GLY A 382 -8.23 -1.17 -20.98
CA GLY A 382 -7.44 -1.55 -22.13
C GLY A 382 -6.17 -2.33 -21.79
N PHE A 383 -6.02 -2.82 -20.56
CA PHE A 383 -4.93 -3.72 -20.19
C PHE A 383 -5.03 -5.05 -20.92
N TYR A 384 -6.25 -5.64 -21.00
CA TYR A 384 -6.51 -6.79 -21.85
C TYR A 384 -6.86 -6.35 -23.26
N VAL A 385 -6.37 -7.12 -24.25
CA VAL A 385 -6.67 -6.92 -25.65
C VAL A 385 -8.13 -7.28 -25.99
N HIS A 386 -8.70 -6.62 -27.01
CA HIS A 386 -10.08 -6.84 -27.44
C HIS A 386 -10.19 -7.61 -28.77
N GLY A 387 -9.21 -8.46 -29.09
CA GLY A 387 -9.23 -9.30 -30.27
C GLY A 387 -7.84 -9.72 -30.73
N ILE A 388 -7.78 -10.81 -31.45
CA ILE A 388 -6.52 -11.44 -31.88
C ILE A 388 -5.74 -10.65 -32.94
N GLU A 389 -6.42 -9.82 -33.74
CA GLU A 389 -5.78 -9.16 -34.89
C GLU A 389 -4.64 -8.22 -34.50
N GLU A 390 -4.80 -7.52 -33.40
CA GLU A 390 -3.75 -6.68 -32.84
C GLU A 390 -2.53 -7.49 -32.41
N VAL A 391 -2.76 -8.68 -31.86
CA VAL A 391 -1.72 -9.61 -31.42
C VAL A 391 -1.02 -10.27 -32.60
N ARG A 392 -1.75 -10.59 -33.67
CA ARG A 392 -1.15 -11.11 -34.92
C ARG A 392 -0.05 -10.20 -35.47
N ALA A 393 -0.30 -8.89 -35.43
CA ALA A 393 0.69 -7.90 -35.87
C ALA A 393 1.98 -7.97 -35.05
N ASN A 394 1.88 -8.19 -33.74
CA ASN A 394 3.03 -8.30 -32.83
C ASN A 394 3.93 -9.51 -33.16
N PHE A 395 3.40 -10.59 -33.71
CA PHE A 395 4.13 -11.83 -34.00
C PHE A 395 4.41 -12.05 -35.50
N SER A 396 3.99 -11.15 -36.38
CA SER A 396 4.12 -11.28 -37.82
C SER A 396 5.55 -11.43 -38.36
N GLN A 397 6.55 -11.01 -37.57
CA GLN A 397 7.97 -11.12 -37.94
C GLN A 397 8.55 -12.53 -37.81
N TRP A 398 7.90 -13.44 -37.05
CA TRP A 398 8.36 -14.81 -36.84
C TRP A 398 7.51 -15.82 -37.60
N LYS A 399 8.16 -16.91 -38.03
CA LYS A 399 7.52 -17.94 -38.85
C LYS A 399 6.99 -19.11 -38.05
N ASN A 400 7.72 -19.47 -36.94
CA ASN A 400 7.44 -20.66 -36.16
C ASN A 400 6.63 -20.32 -34.90
N VAL A 401 5.47 -19.70 -35.10
CA VAL A 401 4.54 -19.32 -34.01
C VAL A 401 3.11 -19.56 -34.45
N SER A 402 2.26 -20.07 -33.58
CA SER A 402 0.83 -20.24 -33.77
C SER A 402 0.05 -19.49 -32.72
N LEU A 403 -0.77 -18.51 -33.11
CA LEU A 403 -1.75 -17.86 -32.25
C LEU A 403 -3.05 -18.66 -32.32
N ILE A 404 -3.51 -19.19 -31.17
CA ILE A 404 -4.69 -20.02 -31.04
C ILE A 404 -5.71 -19.28 -30.21
N GLU A 405 -6.76 -18.76 -30.90
CA GLU A 405 -7.84 -18.02 -30.25
C GLU A 405 -8.88 -18.96 -29.68
N GLY A 406 -9.24 -18.77 -28.42
CA GLY A 406 -10.34 -19.43 -27.75
C GLY A 406 -10.03 -19.85 -26.32
N SER A 407 -11.02 -20.44 -25.69
CA SER A 407 -10.95 -20.78 -24.27
C SER A 407 -10.23 -22.11 -24.02
N ILE A 408 -9.47 -22.17 -22.97
CA ILE A 408 -8.95 -23.43 -22.42
C ILE A 408 -10.03 -24.02 -21.47
N PRO A 409 -10.36 -25.31 -21.58
CA PRO A 409 -9.60 -26.40 -22.26
C PRO A 409 -9.92 -26.63 -23.75
N GLU A 410 -10.88 -25.93 -24.34
CA GLU A 410 -11.42 -26.23 -25.67
C GLU A 410 -10.36 -26.15 -26.80
N THR A 411 -9.37 -25.27 -26.65
CA THR A 411 -8.30 -25.04 -27.64
C THR A 411 -7.06 -25.92 -27.48
N LEU A 412 -6.89 -26.59 -26.35
CA LEU A 412 -5.72 -27.45 -26.06
C LEU A 412 -5.41 -28.49 -27.14
N PRO A 413 -6.44 -29.15 -27.78
CA PRO A 413 -6.17 -30.13 -28.84
C PRO A 413 -5.48 -29.55 -30.11
N GLN A 414 -5.45 -28.23 -30.26
CA GLN A 414 -4.77 -27.57 -31.38
C GLN A 414 -3.25 -27.50 -31.19
N ILE A 415 -2.73 -27.80 -29.97
CA ILE A 415 -1.30 -27.96 -29.70
C ILE A 415 -0.84 -29.26 -30.32
N GLN A 416 -0.11 -29.18 -31.43
CA GLN A 416 0.37 -30.34 -32.19
C GLN A 416 1.72 -30.87 -31.67
N ALA A 417 2.38 -30.13 -30.78
CA ALA A 417 3.67 -30.52 -30.20
C ALA A 417 3.58 -31.88 -29.50
N LYS A 418 4.47 -32.81 -29.86
CA LYS A 418 4.63 -34.12 -29.21
C LYS A 418 5.56 -34.05 -28.00
N LYS A 419 6.50 -33.14 -28.04
CA LYS A 419 7.48 -32.85 -26.99
C LYS A 419 7.43 -31.37 -26.65
N ILE A 420 7.33 -31.05 -25.40
CA ILE A 420 7.27 -29.66 -24.88
C ILE A 420 8.41 -29.48 -23.92
N ALA A 421 9.22 -28.45 -24.15
CA ALA A 421 10.36 -28.06 -23.30
C ALA A 421 10.03 -26.90 -22.37
N TYR A 422 9.04 -26.07 -22.74
CA TYR A 422 8.63 -24.88 -22.00
C TYR A 422 7.11 -24.77 -21.95
N LEU A 423 6.58 -24.51 -20.75
CA LEU A 423 5.19 -24.16 -20.55
C LEU A 423 5.11 -22.91 -19.68
N HIS A 424 4.35 -21.90 -20.11
CA HIS A 424 4.01 -20.74 -19.31
C HIS A 424 2.50 -20.69 -19.11
N LEU A 425 2.05 -20.47 -17.87
CA LEU A 425 0.63 -20.34 -17.50
C LEU A 425 0.39 -18.98 -16.84
N ASP A 426 -0.46 -18.17 -17.47
CA ASP A 426 -0.87 -16.82 -17.03
C ASP A 426 -2.33 -16.57 -17.42
N MET A 427 -3.24 -17.35 -16.83
CA MET A 427 -4.66 -17.26 -17.19
C MET A 427 -5.53 -16.62 -16.13
N ASN A 428 -4.95 -16.20 -15.01
CA ASN A 428 -5.65 -15.50 -13.93
C ASN A 428 -6.87 -16.27 -13.36
N CYS A 429 -6.92 -17.59 -13.55
CA CYS A 429 -8.03 -18.45 -13.18
C CYS A 429 -7.59 -19.91 -13.03
N SER A 430 -8.01 -20.57 -11.93
CA SER A 430 -7.52 -21.89 -11.54
C SER A 430 -7.91 -23.02 -12.50
N MET A 431 -9.16 -23.06 -12.96
CA MET A 431 -9.66 -24.18 -13.79
C MET A 431 -8.91 -24.31 -15.13
N PRO A 432 -8.75 -23.28 -15.95
CA PRO A 432 -8.03 -23.40 -17.22
C PRO A 432 -6.54 -23.70 -17.04
N GLU A 433 -5.90 -23.19 -15.98
CA GLU A 433 -4.48 -23.49 -15.70
C GLU A 433 -4.28 -24.98 -15.39
N ILE A 434 -5.13 -25.56 -14.53
CA ILE A 434 -5.07 -26.98 -14.24
C ILE A 434 -5.38 -27.82 -15.46
N ALA A 435 -6.37 -27.44 -16.28
CA ALA A 435 -6.66 -28.14 -17.51
C ALA A 435 -5.47 -28.12 -18.47
N ALA A 436 -4.78 -26.98 -18.60
CA ALA A 436 -3.62 -26.84 -19.46
C ALA A 436 -2.45 -27.71 -18.99
N ILE A 437 -2.06 -27.63 -17.69
CA ILE A 437 -0.92 -28.40 -17.20
C ILE A 437 -1.20 -29.91 -17.24
N GLN A 438 -2.42 -30.36 -16.93
CA GLN A 438 -2.81 -31.76 -17.02
C GLN A 438 -2.72 -32.26 -18.47
N PHE A 439 -3.20 -31.49 -19.45
CA PHE A 439 -3.18 -31.85 -20.86
C PHE A 439 -1.77 -31.97 -21.42
N VAL A 440 -0.84 -31.09 -21.04
CA VAL A 440 0.52 -31.08 -21.58
C VAL A 440 1.51 -31.92 -20.75
N TRP A 441 1.14 -32.34 -19.54
CA TRP A 441 2.07 -32.95 -18.57
C TRP A 441 2.88 -34.13 -19.15
N GLU A 442 2.19 -35.05 -19.85
CA GLU A 442 2.83 -36.24 -20.42
C GLU A 442 3.66 -35.91 -21.68
N ARG A 443 3.50 -34.73 -22.25
CA ARG A 443 4.29 -34.22 -23.39
C ARG A 443 5.49 -33.39 -22.94
N LEU A 444 5.50 -32.96 -21.66
CA LEU A 444 6.66 -32.31 -21.09
C LEU A 444 7.81 -33.32 -20.98
N ILE A 445 8.90 -33.02 -21.65
CA ILE A 445 10.10 -33.89 -21.61
C ILE A 445 10.78 -33.80 -20.24
N PRO A 446 11.58 -34.83 -19.85
CA PRO A 446 12.41 -34.74 -18.66
C PRO A 446 13.29 -33.46 -18.70
N GLY A 447 13.29 -32.67 -17.63
CA GLY A 447 14.01 -31.41 -17.57
C GLY A 447 13.25 -30.19 -18.14
N ALA A 448 12.07 -30.39 -18.73
CA ALA A 448 11.23 -29.26 -19.16
C ALA A 448 10.87 -28.33 -18.02
N LEU A 449 10.73 -27.04 -18.33
CA LEU A 449 10.48 -25.99 -17.38
C LEU A 449 9.03 -25.47 -17.52
N VAL A 450 8.33 -25.36 -16.38
CA VAL A 450 7.00 -24.76 -16.31
C VAL A 450 7.08 -23.50 -15.43
N LEU A 451 6.69 -22.38 -16.01
CA LEU A 451 6.57 -21.10 -15.32
C LEU A 451 5.10 -20.82 -15.06
N LEU A 452 4.74 -20.58 -13.79
CA LEU A 452 3.40 -20.21 -13.33
C LEU A 452 3.43 -18.74 -12.96
N ASP A 453 2.70 -17.90 -13.66
CA ASP A 453 2.88 -16.45 -13.50
C ASP A 453 2.31 -15.92 -12.19
N ASP A 454 1.15 -16.43 -11.76
CA ASP A 454 0.41 -15.96 -10.59
C ASP A 454 0.41 -16.93 -9.40
N TYR A 455 1.30 -17.93 -9.37
CA TYR A 455 1.29 -19.01 -8.37
C TYR A 455 1.26 -18.52 -6.92
N ALA A 456 2.08 -17.54 -6.59
CA ALA A 456 2.16 -16.94 -5.26
C ALA A 456 1.90 -15.43 -5.30
N TYR A 457 1.32 -14.91 -6.38
CA TYR A 457 1.01 -13.49 -6.54
C TYR A 457 -0.20 -13.10 -5.69
N TYR A 458 -0.14 -11.90 -5.09
CA TYR A 458 -1.20 -11.43 -4.21
C TYR A 458 -2.57 -11.39 -4.90
N GLY A 459 -3.54 -12.08 -4.31
CA GLY A 459 -4.92 -12.11 -4.79
C GLY A 459 -5.26 -13.25 -5.76
N TYR A 460 -4.35 -14.23 -5.96
CA TYR A 460 -4.55 -15.41 -6.81
C TYR A 460 -4.42 -16.73 -6.05
N PHE A 461 -4.93 -16.76 -4.83
CA PHE A 461 -4.76 -17.89 -3.91
C PHE A 461 -5.41 -19.21 -4.40
N SER A 462 -6.51 -19.12 -5.16
CA SER A 462 -7.17 -20.29 -5.74
C SER A 462 -6.30 -21.04 -6.73
N GLN A 463 -5.51 -20.31 -7.57
CA GLN A 463 -4.55 -20.88 -8.50
C GLN A 463 -3.44 -21.60 -7.75
N LYS A 464 -2.91 -20.97 -6.68
CA LYS A 464 -1.90 -21.61 -5.83
C LYS A 464 -2.41 -22.94 -5.26
N LEU A 465 -3.57 -22.96 -4.65
CA LEU A 465 -4.14 -24.17 -4.05
C LEU A 465 -4.33 -25.29 -5.10
N ALA A 466 -4.84 -24.95 -6.27
CA ALA A 466 -5.05 -25.92 -7.34
C ALA A 466 -3.73 -26.50 -7.87
N MET A 467 -2.70 -25.66 -8.03
CA MET A 467 -1.37 -26.09 -8.46
C MET A 467 -0.65 -26.90 -7.36
N ASP A 468 -0.81 -26.56 -6.09
CA ASP A 468 -0.26 -27.35 -4.96
C ASP A 468 -0.87 -28.77 -4.94
N GLN A 469 -2.19 -28.88 -5.18
CA GLN A 469 -2.85 -30.17 -5.29
C GLN A 469 -2.31 -30.98 -6.48
N PHE A 470 -2.19 -30.36 -7.65
CA PHE A 470 -1.59 -31.00 -8.84
C PHE A 470 -0.15 -31.44 -8.55
N ALA A 471 0.65 -30.62 -7.90
CA ALA A 471 2.02 -30.94 -7.54
C ALA A 471 2.09 -32.15 -6.59
N GLN A 472 1.20 -32.22 -5.60
CA GLN A 472 1.07 -33.36 -4.69
C GLN A 472 0.71 -34.65 -5.44
N GLU A 473 -0.26 -34.60 -6.36
CA GLU A 473 -0.68 -35.73 -7.19
C GLU A 473 0.44 -36.27 -8.08
N LYS A 474 1.31 -35.37 -8.58
CA LYS A 474 2.46 -35.72 -9.45
C LYS A 474 3.76 -35.99 -8.66
N GLY A 475 3.77 -35.81 -7.35
CA GLY A 475 4.96 -35.99 -6.51
C GLY A 475 6.10 -35.04 -6.86
N ILE A 476 5.77 -33.78 -7.17
CA ILE A 476 6.71 -32.72 -7.54
C ILE A 476 6.67 -31.55 -6.57
N ASN A 477 7.68 -30.69 -6.62
CA ASN A 477 7.72 -29.45 -5.86
C ASN A 477 7.62 -28.24 -6.79
N ILE A 478 6.93 -27.21 -6.35
CA ILE A 478 6.89 -25.90 -7.01
C ILE A 478 7.78 -24.94 -6.23
N LEU A 479 8.75 -24.34 -6.89
CA LEU A 479 9.57 -23.27 -6.31
C LEU A 479 8.79 -21.95 -6.36
N SER A 480 8.43 -21.41 -5.20
CA SER A 480 7.86 -20.06 -5.11
C SER A 480 8.97 -19.03 -5.28
N LEU A 481 8.78 -18.10 -6.21
CA LEU A 481 9.73 -17.02 -6.52
C LEU A 481 9.32 -15.70 -5.85
N PRO A 482 10.25 -14.81 -5.51
CA PRO A 482 9.95 -13.53 -4.87
C PRO A 482 9.04 -12.60 -5.70
N THR A 483 8.95 -12.83 -7.00
CA THR A 483 8.05 -12.12 -7.94
C THR A 483 6.58 -12.56 -7.86
N GLY A 484 6.27 -13.56 -7.03
CA GLY A 484 4.95 -14.21 -7.01
C GLY A 484 4.78 -15.31 -8.05
N GLN A 485 5.76 -15.53 -8.92
CA GLN A 485 5.76 -16.63 -9.89
C GLN A 485 6.10 -17.97 -9.22
N GLY A 486 5.72 -19.06 -9.87
CA GLY A 486 6.11 -20.43 -9.51
C GLY A 486 6.95 -21.06 -10.61
N LEU A 487 7.95 -21.88 -10.23
CA LEU A 487 8.77 -22.61 -11.18
C LEU A 487 8.73 -24.11 -10.89
N VAL A 488 8.48 -24.91 -11.93
CA VAL A 488 8.52 -26.37 -11.88
C VAL A 488 9.56 -26.89 -12.87
N LEU A 489 10.35 -27.83 -12.42
CA LEU A 489 11.23 -28.64 -13.26
C LEU A 489 10.61 -30.04 -13.42
N LYS A 490 10.30 -30.45 -14.64
CA LYS A 490 9.82 -31.82 -14.92
C LYS A 490 10.89 -32.83 -14.49
N PRO A 491 10.56 -33.81 -13.61
CA PRO A 491 11.53 -34.78 -13.15
C PRO A 491 12.24 -35.51 -14.30
N LEU A 492 13.54 -35.81 -14.12
CA LEU A 492 14.34 -36.51 -15.11
C LEU A 492 13.97 -38.00 -15.24
N VAL A 493 13.38 -38.55 -14.20
CA VAL A 493 12.89 -39.95 -14.14
C VAL A 493 11.49 -39.89 -13.51
N ALA A 494 10.53 -40.58 -14.13
CA ALA A 494 9.24 -40.79 -13.47
C ALA A 494 9.45 -41.67 -12.24
N ARG A 495 9.07 -41.20 -11.07
CA ARG A 495 9.08 -42.01 -9.84
C ARG A 495 7.86 -42.90 -9.81
#